data_089f917389fd17700e2971e8bccabb29
#
_entry.id   089f917389fd17700e2971e8bccabb29
#
_cell.length_a   1.000
_cell.length_b   1.000
_cell.length_c   1.000
_cell.angle_alpha   90.00
_cell.angle_beta   90.00
_cell.angle_gamma   90.00
#
_symmetry.space_group_name_H-M   'P 1'
#
loop_
_entity.id
_entity.type
_entity.pdbx_description
1 polymer ?
#
loop_
_entity_poly.entity_id
_entity_poly.type
_entity_poly.pdbx_seq_one_letter_code
_entity_poly.pdbx_strand_id
1 'polypeptide(L)'
;MLDKVKNKYILKEIFESIKNKRKLNIIKYNKIIKAKLNINKEDFEIYITLKEFINKYKTNIEDIDIRELNLRWKNIGNEGLKDLAKINFKELKELNLNRNEISDISVLEKVNFKELKELDLSDNEISDISILEKVNFTRIK
;
A
#
# COMPACT_ATOMS: atom_id res chain seq x y z
N MET A 1 -3.35 -15.82 25.51
CA MET A 1 -1.98 -16.44 25.41
C MET A 1 -0.97 -15.45 24.90
N LEU A 2 -1.17 -14.78 23.76
CA LEU A 2 -0.24 -13.77 23.19
C LEU A 2 -0.03 -12.54 24.09
N ASP A 3 -1.01 -12.18 24.90
CA ASP A 3 -0.95 -11.07 25.86
C ASP A 3 0.12 -11.26 26.95
N LYS A 4 0.54 -12.51 27.21
CA LYS A 4 1.61 -12.88 28.16
C LYS A 4 3.02 -12.78 27.59
N VAL A 5 3.17 -12.64 26.26
CA VAL A 5 4.48 -12.47 25.62
C VAL A 5 5.03 -11.10 25.95
N LYS A 6 6.15 -11.05 26.69
CA LYS A 6 6.79 -9.79 27.13
C LYS A 6 7.65 -9.17 26.02
N ASN A 7 8.29 -9.99 25.19
CA ASN A 7 9.19 -9.53 24.14
C ASN A 7 8.38 -9.08 22.91
N LYS A 8 8.48 -7.79 22.57
CA LYS A 8 7.79 -7.17 21.45
C LYS A 8 8.16 -7.79 20.09
N TYR A 9 9.42 -8.17 19.90
CA TYR A 9 9.90 -8.75 18.65
C TYR A 9 9.33 -10.15 18.43
N ILE A 10 9.39 -11.01 19.47
CA ILE A 10 8.77 -12.34 19.44
C ILE A 10 7.27 -12.24 19.20
N LEU A 11 6.59 -11.27 19.83
CA LEU A 11 5.17 -11.06 19.63
C LEU A 11 4.87 -10.67 18.17
N LYS A 12 5.72 -9.84 17.56
CA LYS A 12 5.60 -9.45 16.16
C LYS A 12 5.77 -10.63 15.22
N GLU A 13 6.79 -11.47 15.41
CA GLU A 13 7.02 -12.67 14.62
C GLU A 13 5.86 -13.67 14.72
N ILE A 14 5.38 -13.95 15.94
CA ILE A 14 4.21 -14.80 16.13
C ILE A 14 3.00 -14.22 15.40
N PHE A 15 2.81 -12.91 15.50
CA PHE A 15 1.71 -12.22 14.84
C PHE A 15 1.79 -12.35 13.31
N GLU A 16 2.97 -12.23 12.72
CA GLU A 16 3.21 -12.40 11.28
C GLU A 16 2.89 -13.83 10.80
N SER A 17 3.08 -14.83 11.63
CA SER A 17 2.77 -16.22 11.31
C SER A 17 1.27 -16.57 11.29
N ILE A 18 0.42 -15.72 11.84
CA ILE A 18 -1.02 -15.95 11.94
C ILE A 18 -1.73 -15.54 10.63
N LYS A 19 -2.71 -16.34 10.17
CA LYS A 19 -3.54 -15.99 9.00
C LYS A 19 -4.28 -14.67 9.20
N ASN A 20 -4.36 -13.85 8.17
CA ASN A 20 -4.89 -12.47 8.20
C ASN A 20 -6.25 -12.31 8.88
N LYS A 21 -7.21 -13.19 8.61
CA LYS A 21 -8.54 -13.17 9.25
C LYS A 21 -8.46 -13.30 10.78
N ARG A 22 -7.53 -14.14 11.29
CA ARG A 22 -7.31 -14.29 12.73
C ARG A 22 -6.58 -13.10 13.33
N LYS A 23 -5.63 -12.48 12.57
CA LYS A 23 -4.94 -11.26 12.98
C LYS A 23 -5.94 -10.14 13.25
N LEU A 24 -6.87 -9.90 12.32
CA LEU A 24 -7.89 -8.87 12.47
C LEU A 24 -8.73 -9.06 13.72
N ASN A 25 -9.15 -10.29 13.99
CA ASN A 25 -9.90 -10.60 15.20
C ASN A 25 -9.09 -10.37 16.48
N ILE A 26 -7.80 -10.74 16.50
CA ILE A 26 -6.93 -10.51 17.64
C ILE A 26 -6.80 -9.02 17.94
N ILE A 27 -6.57 -8.19 16.93
CA ILE A 27 -6.46 -6.74 17.09
C ILE A 27 -7.79 -6.12 17.48
N LYS A 28 -8.88 -6.55 16.86
CA LYS A 28 -10.22 -6.00 17.13
C LYS A 28 -10.66 -6.21 18.56
N TYR A 29 -10.34 -7.37 19.16
CA TYR A 29 -10.85 -7.80 20.46
C TYR A 29 -9.82 -7.82 21.59
N ASN A 30 -8.52 -7.69 21.30
CA ASN A 30 -7.48 -7.74 22.33
C ASN A 30 -6.74 -6.40 22.47
N LYS A 31 -7.21 -5.57 23.41
CA LYS A 31 -6.61 -4.24 23.70
C LYS A 31 -5.13 -4.32 24.11
N ILE A 32 -4.72 -5.39 24.82
CA ILE A 32 -3.35 -5.53 25.32
C ILE A 32 -2.39 -5.80 24.15
N ILE A 33 -2.72 -6.71 23.24
CA ILE A 33 -1.89 -6.99 22.06
C ILE A 33 -1.80 -5.77 21.16
N LYS A 34 -2.92 -5.09 20.93
CA LYS A 34 -2.99 -3.87 20.15
C LYS A 34 -2.02 -2.80 20.70
N ALA A 35 -2.05 -2.58 22.02
CA ALA A 35 -1.16 -1.63 22.68
C ALA A 35 0.32 -2.05 22.59
N LYS A 36 0.64 -3.33 22.82
CA LYS A 36 2.01 -3.85 22.75
C LYS A 36 2.62 -3.76 21.36
N LEU A 37 1.83 -3.96 20.31
CA LEU A 37 2.26 -3.86 18.93
C LEU A 37 2.21 -2.41 18.40
N ASN A 38 1.60 -1.49 19.15
CA ASN A 38 1.34 -0.11 18.73
C ASN A 38 0.62 -0.04 17.37
N ILE A 39 -0.31 -0.96 17.13
CA ILE A 39 -1.08 -1.07 15.89
C ILE A 39 -2.52 -0.68 16.19
N ASN A 40 -3.06 0.29 15.48
CA ASN A 40 -4.49 0.58 15.50
C ASN A 40 -5.24 -0.26 14.44
N LYS A 41 -6.57 -0.17 14.42
CA LYS A 41 -7.40 -0.93 13.48
C LYS A 41 -7.12 -0.53 12.03
N GLU A 42 -6.94 0.75 11.79
CA GLU A 42 -6.70 1.34 10.48
C GLU A 42 -5.34 0.91 9.92
N ASP A 43 -4.26 1.00 10.71
CA ASP A 43 -2.93 0.52 10.34
C ASP A 43 -2.96 -0.97 9.95
N PHE A 44 -3.78 -1.76 10.64
CA PHE A 44 -3.90 -3.18 10.34
C PHE A 44 -4.68 -3.44 9.04
N GLU A 45 -5.73 -2.69 8.77
CA GLU A 45 -6.48 -2.78 7.52
C GLU A 45 -5.59 -2.40 6.32
N ILE A 46 -4.77 -1.36 6.46
CA ILE A 46 -3.76 -0.97 5.46
C ILE A 46 -2.75 -2.11 5.26
N TYR A 47 -2.25 -2.71 6.33
CA TYR A 47 -1.32 -3.83 6.23
C TYR A 47 -1.90 -5.04 5.49
N ILE A 48 -3.17 -5.39 5.75
CA ILE A 48 -3.86 -6.47 5.04
C ILE A 48 -3.97 -6.14 3.55
N THR A 49 -4.40 -4.92 3.23
CA THR A 49 -4.53 -4.45 1.83
C THR A 49 -3.19 -4.52 1.11
N LEU A 50 -2.10 -4.09 1.77
CA LEU A 50 -0.75 -4.20 1.22
C LEU A 50 -0.35 -5.65 0.93
N LYS A 51 -0.60 -6.57 1.85
CA LYS A 51 -0.27 -8.00 1.66
C LYS A 51 -1.09 -8.65 0.55
N GLU A 52 -2.37 -8.29 0.42
CA GLU A 52 -3.22 -8.74 -0.69
C GLU A 52 -2.69 -8.22 -2.03
N PHE A 53 -2.30 -6.94 -2.08
CA PHE A 53 -1.69 -6.33 -3.26
C PHE A 53 -0.38 -7.03 -3.65
N ILE A 54 0.54 -7.24 -2.70
CA ILE A 54 1.81 -7.95 -2.92
C ILE A 54 1.57 -9.33 -3.51
N ASN A 55 0.64 -10.09 -2.94
CA ASN A 55 0.33 -11.44 -3.39
C ASN A 55 -0.29 -11.46 -4.79
N LYS A 56 -1.20 -10.52 -5.08
CA LYS A 56 -1.92 -10.43 -6.35
C LYS A 56 -0.97 -10.04 -7.50
N TYR A 57 -0.14 -9.03 -7.29
CA TYR A 57 0.71 -8.45 -8.34
C TYR A 57 2.18 -8.91 -8.28
N LYS A 58 2.51 -9.85 -7.38
CA LYS A 58 3.86 -10.40 -7.21
C LYS A 58 4.94 -9.30 -7.07
N THR A 59 4.66 -8.34 -6.21
CA THR A 59 5.56 -7.22 -5.94
C THR A 59 6.48 -7.51 -4.76
N ASN A 60 7.58 -6.77 -4.64
CA ASN A 60 8.56 -6.92 -3.55
C ASN A 60 8.45 -5.76 -2.54
N ILE A 61 7.23 -5.30 -2.26
CA ILE A 61 7.02 -4.23 -1.29
C ILE A 61 7.21 -4.80 0.12
N GLU A 62 8.19 -4.28 0.85
CA GLU A 62 8.52 -4.78 2.19
C GLU A 62 7.72 -4.06 3.28
N ASP A 63 7.47 -2.76 3.12
CA ASP A 63 6.76 -1.91 4.10
C ASP A 63 5.90 -0.85 3.41
N ILE A 64 5.06 -0.14 4.18
CA ILE A 64 4.27 1.01 3.72
C ILE A 64 5.05 2.34 3.75
N ASP A 65 6.16 2.39 4.50
CA ASP A 65 7.00 3.59 4.66
C ASP A 65 8.11 3.68 3.59
N ILE A 66 7.87 3.09 2.41
CA ILE A 66 8.78 3.17 1.27
C ILE A 66 8.73 4.56 0.62
N ARG A 67 9.87 4.99 0.07
CA ARG A 67 9.99 6.26 -0.67
C ARG A 67 9.90 6.08 -2.17
N GLU A 68 10.26 4.91 -2.66
CA GLU A 68 10.28 4.57 -4.07
C GLU A 68 9.52 3.26 -4.28
N LEU A 69 8.58 3.26 -5.22
CA LEU A 69 7.81 2.07 -5.59
C LEU A 69 7.90 1.82 -7.09
N ASN A 70 8.58 0.75 -7.45
CA ASN A 70 8.69 0.33 -8.84
C ASN A 70 7.73 -0.84 -9.12
N LEU A 71 6.68 -0.54 -9.89
CA LEU A 71 5.67 -1.50 -10.34
C LEU A 71 5.70 -1.71 -11.86
N ARG A 72 6.80 -1.36 -12.51
CA ARG A 72 6.97 -1.55 -13.95
C ARG A 72 6.73 -3.02 -14.35
N TRP A 73 5.95 -3.24 -15.43
CA TRP A 73 5.67 -4.58 -15.95
C TRP A 73 4.96 -5.51 -14.96
N LYS A 74 4.11 -5.01 -14.09
CA LYS A 74 3.39 -5.82 -13.11
C LYS A 74 1.97 -6.20 -13.53
N ASN A 75 1.57 -5.77 -14.72
CA ASN A 75 0.20 -5.99 -15.25
C ASN A 75 -0.87 -5.53 -14.24
N ILE A 76 -0.68 -4.31 -13.74
CA ILE A 76 -1.51 -3.72 -12.69
C ILE A 76 -2.92 -3.41 -13.23
N GLY A 77 -3.00 -2.82 -14.43
CA GLY A 77 -4.24 -2.36 -15.01
C GLY A 77 -4.99 -1.35 -14.15
N ASN A 78 -6.20 -1.01 -14.54
CA ASN A 78 -7.05 -0.06 -13.79
C ASN A 78 -7.43 -0.60 -12.41
N GLU A 79 -7.67 -1.90 -12.28
CA GLU A 79 -8.04 -2.50 -11.00
C GLU A 79 -6.88 -2.50 -10.01
N GLY A 80 -5.65 -2.77 -10.48
CA GLY A 80 -4.49 -2.69 -9.61
C GLY A 80 -4.16 -1.28 -9.17
N LEU A 81 -4.41 -0.28 -10.01
CA LEU A 81 -4.28 1.11 -9.62
C LEU A 81 -5.29 1.50 -8.53
N LYS A 82 -6.54 0.99 -8.61
CA LYS A 82 -7.54 1.14 -7.55
C LYS A 82 -7.15 0.44 -6.25
N ASP A 83 -6.56 -0.75 -6.34
CA ASP A 83 -6.06 -1.47 -5.17
C ASP A 83 -4.87 -0.73 -4.53
N LEU A 84 -3.93 -0.23 -5.35
CA LEU A 84 -2.81 0.59 -4.89
C LEU A 84 -3.28 1.86 -4.17
N ALA A 85 -4.34 2.49 -4.67
CA ALA A 85 -4.93 3.69 -4.10
C ALA A 85 -5.50 3.49 -2.68
N LYS A 86 -5.81 2.25 -2.29
CA LYS A 86 -6.26 1.91 -0.93
C LYS A 86 -5.12 1.83 0.07
N ILE A 87 -3.88 1.75 -0.42
CA ILE A 87 -2.68 1.65 0.43
C ILE A 87 -2.18 3.06 0.70
N ASN A 88 -2.14 3.46 1.95
CA ASN A 88 -1.70 4.80 2.34
C ASN A 88 -0.18 4.85 2.50
N PHE A 89 0.54 5.06 1.41
CA PHE A 89 1.99 5.27 1.41
C PHE A 89 2.32 6.70 1.83
N LYS A 90 2.64 6.90 3.10
CA LYS A 90 2.86 8.25 3.68
C LYS A 90 4.14 8.94 3.18
N GLU A 91 5.18 8.16 2.89
CA GLU A 91 6.53 8.64 2.55
C GLU A 91 6.86 8.47 1.05
N LEU A 92 5.93 7.98 0.23
CA LEU A 92 6.18 7.68 -1.18
C LEU A 92 6.47 8.97 -1.97
N LYS A 93 7.65 9.02 -2.58
CA LYS A 93 8.11 10.15 -3.39
C LYS A 93 8.18 9.84 -4.87
N GLU A 94 8.43 8.58 -5.21
CA GLU A 94 8.59 8.12 -6.59
C GLU A 94 7.73 6.88 -6.83
N LEU A 95 6.88 6.95 -7.86
CA LEU A 95 6.03 5.84 -8.28
C LEU A 95 6.23 5.55 -9.76
N ASN A 96 6.71 4.35 -10.07
CA ASN A 96 6.85 3.89 -11.44
C ASN A 96 5.75 2.87 -11.78
N LEU A 97 4.85 3.25 -12.66
CA LEU A 97 3.76 2.45 -13.21
C LEU A 97 3.92 2.19 -14.71
N ASN A 98 5.13 2.36 -15.26
CA ASN A 98 5.40 2.13 -16.67
C ASN A 98 4.98 0.72 -17.11
N ARG A 99 4.34 0.62 -18.28
CA ARG A 99 3.93 -0.65 -18.91
C ARG A 99 3.00 -1.49 -18.03
N ASN A 100 1.84 -0.98 -17.71
CA ASN A 100 0.86 -1.65 -16.86
C ASN A 100 -0.56 -1.73 -17.43
N GLU A 101 -0.76 -1.40 -18.72
CA GLU A 101 -2.09 -1.46 -19.36
C GLU A 101 -3.13 -0.60 -18.62
N ILE A 102 -2.70 0.54 -18.06
CA ILE A 102 -3.57 1.48 -17.36
C ILE A 102 -4.18 2.44 -18.40
N SER A 103 -5.50 2.56 -18.40
CA SER A 103 -6.23 3.50 -19.26
C SER A 103 -6.99 4.57 -18.48
N ASP A 104 -7.32 4.31 -17.21
CA ASP A 104 -8.05 5.21 -16.32
C ASP A 104 -7.24 5.53 -15.07
N ILE A 105 -6.86 6.80 -14.94
CA ILE A 105 -6.11 7.33 -13.78
C ILE A 105 -6.96 8.20 -12.86
N SER A 106 -8.27 8.23 -13.03
CA SER A 106 -9.19 9.06 -12.23
C SER A 106 -9.09 8.79 -10.73
N VAL A 107 -8.74 7.57 -10.35
CA VAL A 107 -8.53 7.19 -8.95
C VAL A 107 -7.41 8.00 -8.28
N LEU A 108 -6.44 8.51 -9.04
CA LEU A 108 -5.32 9.31 -8.50
C LEU A 108 -5.79 10.64 -7.90
N GLU A 109 -6.97 11.14 -8.25
CA GLU A 109 -7.55 12.32 -7.60
C GLU A 109 -7.84 12.11 -6.11
N LYS A 110 -8.12 10.86 -5.72
CA LYS A 110 -8.52 10.48 -4.36
C LYS A 110 -7.39 9.91 -3.53
N VAL A 111 -6.23 9.72 -4.14
CA VAL A 111 -5.07 9.10 -3.48
C VAL A 111 -4.35 10.14 -2.62
N ASN A 112 -4.00 9.72 -1.41
CA ASN A 112 -3.30 10.58 -0.46
C ASN A 112 -1.77 10.38 -0.54
N PHE A 113 -1.19 10.47 -1.74
CA PHE A 113 0.26 10.44 -1.92
C PHE A 113 0.85 11.85 -1.72
N LYS A 114 0.79 12.36 -0.49
CA LYS A 114 1.16 13.76 -0.16
C LYS A 114 2.58 14.13 -0.53
N GLU A 115 3.49 13.16 -0.47
CA GLU A 115 4.90 13.36 -0.71
C GLU A 115 5.34 12.98 -2.14
N LEU A 116 4.41 12.48 -2.98
CA LEU A 116 4.73 12.02 -4.32
C LEU A 116 5.17 13.19 -5.22
N LYS A 117 6.37 13.08 -5.75
CA LYS A 117 7.03 14.08 -6.60
C LYS A 117 7.22 13.59 -8.03
N GLU A 118 7.50 12.29 -8.19
CA GLU A 118 7.74 11.71 -9.50
C GLU A 118 6.75 10.58 -9.76
N LEU A 119 6.10 10.63 -10.91
CA LEU A 119 5.16 9.63 -11.39
C LEU A 119 5.50 9.26 -12.82
N ASP A 120 5.81 7.99 -13.07
CA ASP A 120 6.04 7.45 -14.40
C ASP A 120 4.83 6.60 -14.82
N LEU A 121 4.06 7.10 -15.79
CA LEU A 121 2.91 6.45 -16.41
C LEU A 121 3.17 6.07 -17.88
N SER A 122 4.42 6.18 -18.34
CA SER A 122 4.76 5.93 -19.73
C SER A 122 4.41 4.50 -20.18
N ASP A 123 4.23 4.31 -21.47
CA ASP A 123 3.84 3.02 -22.06
C ASP A 123 2.56 2.40 -21.42
N ASN A 124 1.57 3.23 -21.14
CA ASN A 124 0.21 2.83 -20.74
C ASN A 124 -0.81 3.28 -21.81
N GLU A 125 -2.09 3.02 -21.60
CA GLU A 125 -3.17 3.30 -22.55
C GLU A 125 -3.98 4.54 -22.15
N ILE A 126 -3.36 5.48 -21.42
CA ILE A 126 -4.04 6.66 -20.85
C ILE A 126 -4.36 7.65 -21.96
N SER A 127 -5.63 7.99 -22.12
CA SER A 127 -6.10 8.99 -23.07
C SER A 127 -6.43 10.34 -22.44
N ASP A 128 -6.78 10.37 -21.15
CA ASP A 128 -7.11 11.57 -20.39
C ASP A 128 -6.14 11.78 -19.22
N ILE A 129 -5.36 12.85 -19.32
CA ILE A 129 -4.38 13.25 -18.29
C ILE A 129 -4.82 14.50 -17.51
N SER A 130 -6.03 15.00 -17.73
CA SER A 130 -6.53 16.25 -17.12
C SER A 130 -6.47 16.24 -15.60
N ILE A 131 -6.57 15.05 -14.99
CA ILE A 131 -6.47 14.89 -13.55
C ILE A 131 -5.08 15.27 -13.00
N LEU A 132 -4.03 15.08 -13.80
CA LEU A 132 -2.64 15.37 -13.39
C LEU A 132 -2.38 16.87 -13.25
N GLU A 133 -3.19 17.71 -13.88
CA GLU A 133 -3.13 19.17 -13.73
C GLU A 133 -3.51 19.63 -12.32
N LYS A 134 -4.32 18.83 -11.62
CA LYS A 134 -4.78 19.10 -10.25
C LYS A 134 -3.81 18.62 -9.17
N VAL A 135 -2.80 17.85 -9.56
CA VAL A 135 -1.85 17.23 -8.63
C VAL A 135 -0.46 17.81 -8.87
N ASN A 136 0.16 18.29 -7.82
CA ASN A 136 1.43 19.03 -7.90
C ASN A 136 2.63 18.05 -7.92
N PHE A 137 2.87 17.40 -9.05
CA PHE A 137 4.05 16.55 -9.25
C PHE A 137 5.24 17.39 -9.76
N THR A 138 6.45 17.07 -9.28
CA THR A 138 7.68 17.69 -9.79
C THR A 138 8.06 17.13 -11.16
N ARG A 139 7.73 15.86 -11.42
CA ARG A 139 8.06 15.16 -12.66
C ARG A 139 7.02 14.10 -13.01
N ILE A 140 6.44 14.21 -14.19
CA ILE A 140 5.55 13.21 -14.79
C ILE A 140 6.19 12.72 -16.10
N LYS A 141 6.13 11.44 -16.38
CA LYS A 141 6.54 10.80 -17.64
C LYS A 141 5.40 9.96 -18.20
#